data_75da672b061e429f1832eeebff49b5cb
#
_entry.id   75da672b061e429f1832eeebff49b5cb
#
_cell.length_a   1.000
_cell.length_b   1.000
_cell.length_c   1.000
_cell.angle_alpha   90.00
_cell.angle_beta   90.00
_cell.angle_gamma   90.00
#
_symmetry.space_group_name_H-M   'P 1'
#
loop_
_entity.id
_entity.type
_entity.pdbx_description
1 polymer ?
#
loop_
_entity_poly.entity_id
_entity_poly.type
_entity_poly.pdbx_seq_one_letter_code
_entity_poly.pdbx_strand_id
1 'polypeptide(L)'
;MGGKKMIEDYAERHYPFEGCFNFRDIGGYKNKEGRRVKKGLYFRTGRQDRMTQKDLIQLKDLKIKTQIDLRKSEEILDQGKGPLESMSADYVNIPIIPEGGSERLSKLVGDTGISGKRYLGSLEFGPQSWLEIFDILSKPNNLPVVLHCTAGKDRTGVSTAFLLSILNVSRDLIEEDYKLTNLDTQRQADFIENTVGLPEGFSRDDMIMAAGVPEDAMKVFLDGVESRWGSVLGYLKEIGITKDQMDAIRINFLE
;
A
#
# COMPACT_ATOMS: atom_id res chain seq x y z
N MET A 1 -10.53 -10.51 -22.13
CA MET A 1 -11.81 -10.23 -21.40
C MET A 1 -11.63 -9.79 -19.93
N GLY A 2 -10.42 -9.86 -19.36
CA GLY A 2 -10.17 -9.50 -17.95
C GLY A 2 -10.20 -7.99 -17.64
N GLY A 3 -9.63 -7.15 -18.50
CA GLY A 3 -9.40 -5.74 -18.18
C GLY A 3 -10.67 -4.87 -17.94
N LYS A 4 -11.74 -5.12 -18.68
CA LYS A 4 -12.97 -4.31 -18.55
C LYS A 4 -13.70 -4.54 -17.22
N LYS A 5 -13.70 -5.79 -16.72
CA LYS A 5 -14.32 -6.15 -15.43
C LYS A 5 -13.55 -5.58 -14.23
N MET A 6 -12.22 -5.52 -14.32
CA MET A 6 -11.36 -4.95 -13.28
C MET A 6 -11.53 -3.44 -13.12
N ILE A 7 -11.76 -2.70 -14.21
CA ILE A 7 -12.02 -1.25 -14.16
C ILE A 7 -13.37 -0.97 -13.48
N GLU A 8 -14.40 -1.77 -13.75
CA GLU A 8 -15.70 -1.68 -13.09
C GLU A 8 -15.57 -1.98 -11.59
N ASP A 9 -14.86 -3.06 -11.20
CA ASP A 9 -14.59 -3.40 -9.81
C ASP A 9 -13.74 -2.33 -9.08
N TYR A 10 -12.85 -1.61 -9.78
CA TYR A 10 -12.08 -0.51 -9.21
C TYR A 10 -12.97 0.67 -8.81
N ALA A 11 -13.92 1.07 -9.66
CA ALA A 11 -14.82 2.17 -9.37
C ALA A 11 -15.66 1.95 -8.09
N GLU A 12 -15.99 0.68 -7.78
CA GLU A 12 -16.72 0.32 -6.55
C GLU A 12 -15.85 0.37 -5.28
N ARG A 13 -14.53 0.32 -5.41
CA ARG A 13 -13.57 0.22 -4.32
C ARG A 13 -12.74 1.49 -4.13
N HIS A 14 -12.74 2.36 -5.13
CA HIS A 14 -11.99 3.60 -5.15
C HIS A 14 -12.78 4.72 -4.48
N TYR A 15 -12.10 5.48 -3.64
CA TYR A 15 -12.64 6.66 -2.95
C TYR A 15 -11.96 7.91 -3.52
N PRO A 16 -12.63 8.64 -4.43
CA PRO A 16 -12.05 9.80 -5.10
C PRO A 16 -12.05 11.05 -4.21
N PHE A 17 -11.36 10.98 -3.06
CA PHE A 17 -11.18 12.11 -2.15
C PHE A 17 -10.50 13.29 -2.84
N GLU A 18 -10.88 14.53 -2.48
CA GLU A 18 -10.32 15.75 -3.06
C GLU A 18 -8.89 15.99 -2.60
N GLY A 19 -8.62 15.78 -1.32
CA GLY A 19 -7.32 16.02 -0.68
C GLY A 19 -6.48 14.75 -0.44
N CYS A 20 -6.79 13.66 -1.11
CA CYS A 20 -6.05 12.40 -1.03
C CYS A 20 -6.16 11.64 -2.36
N PHE A 21 -5.16 10.85 -2.68
CA PHE A 21 -5.11 10.07 -3.92
C PHE A 21 -4.78 8.60 -3.63
N ASN A 22 -5.06 7.74 -4.61
CA ASN A 22 -4.79 6.30 -4.57
C ASN A 22 -5.51 5.57 -3.42
N PHE A 23 -6.60 6.15 -2.90
CA PHE A 23 -7.37 5.57 -1.79
C PHE A 23 -8.35 4.52 -2.29
N ARG A 24 -8.17 3.29 -1.86
CA ARG A 24 -9.06 2.18 -2.22
C ARG A 24 -9.13 1.08 -1.17
N ASP A 25 -10.27 0.38 -1.17
CA ASP A 25 -10.47 -0.89 -0.48
C ASP A 25 -9.83 -2.03 -1.30
N ILE A 26 -9.12 -2.95 -0.66
CA ILE A 26 -8.61 -4.16 -1.33
C ILE A 26 -9.60 -5.34 -1.32
N GLY A 27 -10.78 -5.18 -0.73
CA GLY A 27 -11.81 -6.22 -0.67
C GLY A 27 -12.41 -6.55 -2.04
N GLY A 28 -13.09 -7.69 -2.12
CA GLY A 28 -13.78 -8.16 -3.32
C GLY A 28 -13.04 -9.18 -4.16
N TYR A 29 -11.71 -9.30 -4.07
CA TYR A 29 -10.95 -10.32 -4.78
C TYR A 29 -11.37 -11.74 -4.36
N LYS A 30 -11.54 -12.63 -5.34
CA LYS A 30 -11.64 -14.07 -5.08
C LYS A 30 -10.23 -14.66 -4.96
N ASN A 31 -10.02 -15.45 -3.92
CA ASN A 31 -8.81 -16.24 -3.76
C ASN A 31 -8.86 -17.55 -4.57
N LYS A 32 -7.76 -18.28 -4.60
CA LYS A 32 -7.66 -19.57 -5.33
C LYS A 32 -8.58 -20.67 -4.79
N GLU A 33 -9.14 -20.50 -3.59
CA GLU A 33 -10.07 -21.43 -2.94
C GLU A 33 -11.54 -21.03 -3.17
N GLY A 34 -11.80 -19.91 -3.90
CA GLY A 34 -13.12 -19.40 -4.18
C GLY A 34 -13.71 -18.48 -3.10
N ARG A 35 -13.02 -18.30 -1.97
CA ARG A 35 -13.40 -17.35 -0.92
C ARG A 35 -13.14 -15.91 -1.37
N ARG A 36 -13.88 -14.96 -0.81
CA ARG A 36 -13.69 -13.53 -1.12
C ARG A 36 -12.93 -12.81 -0.01
N VAL A 37 -12.10 -11.86 -0.40
CA VAL A 37 -11.56 -10.86 0.52
C VAL A 37 -12.71 -9.92 0.91
N LYS A 38 -12.98 -9.80 2.21
CA LYS A 38 -14.03 -8.93 2.76
C LYS A 38 -13.75 -7.47 2.41
N LYS A 39 -14.80 -6.74 2.00
CA LYS A 39 -14.74 -5.28 1.79
C LYS A 39 -14.76 -4.55 3.14
N GLY A 40 -14.20 -3.33 3.16
CA GLY A 40 -14.28 -2.44 4.31
C GLY A 40 -13.34 -2.76 5.47
N LEU A 41 -12.35 -3.63 5.30
CA LEU A 41 -11.42 -4.01 6.38
C LEU A 41 -9.99 -3.55 6.18
N TYR A 42 -9.55 -3.37 4.94
CA TYR A 42 -8.22 -2.87 4.64
C TYR A 42 -8.29 -1.88 3.49
N PHE A 43 -7.84 -0.69 3.77
CA PHE A 43 -7.72 0.40 2.80
C PHE A 43 -6.24 0.69 2.57
N ARG A 44 -5.89 1.00 1.31
CA ARG A 44 -4.57 1.51 0.95
C ARG A 44 -4.70 2.89 0.34
N THR A 45 -3.71 3.77 0.58
CA THR A 45 -3.79 5.17 0.14
C THR A 45 -2.42 5.85 0.09
N GLY A 46 -2.36 7.04 -0.50
CA GLY A 46 -1.30 8.02 -0.32
C GLY A 46 -1.45 8.83 0.97
N ARG A 47 -0.70 9.93 1.08
CA ARG A 47 -0.76 10.86 2.21
C ARG A 47 -2.16 11.49 2.34
N GLN A 48 -2.55 11.89 3.55
CA GLN A 48 -3.91 12.29 3.90
C GLN A 48 -3.97 13.68 4.57
N ASP A 49 -2.85 14.42 4.58
CA ASP A 49 -2.69 15.70 5.30
C ASP A 49 -3.47 16.86 4.67
N ARG A 50 -4.00 16.69 3.47
CA ARG A 50 -4.74 17.71 2.73
C ARG A 50 -6.22 17.38 2.52
N MET A 51 -6.75 16.39 3.25
CA MET A 51 -8.17 16.04 3.15
C MET A 51 -9.07 17.21 3.48
N THR A 52 -10.11 17.42 2.65
CA THR A 52 -11.11 18.47 2.81
C THR A 52 -12.18 18.07 3.81
N GLN A 53 -13.00 19.03 4.25
CA GLN A 53 -14.17 18.72 5.11
C GLN A 53 -15.14 17.70 4.48
N LYS A 54 -15.28 17.76 3.16
CA LYS A 54 -16.09 16.79 2.41
C LYS A 54 -15.48 15.40 2.47
N ASP A 55 -14.15 15.30 2.33
CA ASP A 55 -13.43 14.04 2.47
C ASP A 55 -13.60 13.45 3.88
N LEU A 56 -13.51 14.30 4.92
CA LEU A 56 -13.64 13.86 6.31
C LEU A 56 -15.00 13.27 6.63
N ILE A 57 -16.07 13.78 6.00
CA ILE A 57 -17.42 13.22 6.15
C ILE A 57 -17.45 11.79 5.61
N GLN A 58 -16.93 11.56 4.41
CA GLN A 58 -16.86 10.23 3.80
C GLN A 58 -15.90 9.30 4.55
N LEU A 59 -14.74 9.81 4.98
CA LEU A 59 -13.75 9.05 5.71
C LEU A 59 -14.31 8.49 7.03
N LYS A 60 -15.16 9.26 7.71
CA LYS A 60 -15.82 8.85 8.95
C LYS A 60 -16.68 7.61 8.79
N ASP A 61 -17.33 7.45 7.64
CA ASP A 61 -18.19 6.30 7.37
C ASP A 61 -17.42 5.00 7.23
N LEU A 62 -16.10 5.07 6.93
CA LEU A 62 -15.22 3.90 6.83
C LEU A 62 -14.86 3.32 8.20
N LYS A 63 -15.09 4.06 9.29
CA LYS A 63 -14.88 3.61 10.69
C LYS A 63 -13.49 3.01 10.93
N ILE A 64 -12.48 3.59 10.29
CA ILE A 64 -11.10 3.14 10.40
C ILE A 64 -10.67 3.19 11.87
N LYS A 65 -10.13 2.08 12.37
CA LYS A 65 -9.64 1.96 13.74
C LYS A 65 -8.14 2.14 13.87
N THR A 66 -7.38 1.74 12.84
CA THR A 66 -5.92 1.82 12.88
C THR A 66 -5.39 2.45 11.60
N GLN A 67 -4.54 3.45 11.75
CA GLN A 67 -3.74 4.04 10.67
C GLN A 67 -2.30 3.53 10.78
N ILE A 68 -1.85 2.80 9.77
CA ILE A 68 -0.46 2.32 9.65
C ILE A 68 0.28 3.21 8.66
N ASP A 69 1.22 4.01 9.16
CA ASP A 69 2.03 4.94 8.36
C ASP A 69 3.43 4.37 8.14
N LEU A 70 3.76 4.08 6.88
CA LEU A 70 5.03 3.45 6.47
C LEU A 70 6.15 4.48 6.18
N ARG A 71 5.89 5.76 6.44
CA ARG A 71 6.83 6.84 6.14
C ARG A 71 7.89 6.99 7.23
N LYS A 72 9.03 7.56 6.84
CA LYS A 72 10.08 8.00 7.77
C LYS A 72 9.61 9.23 8.56
N SER A 73 10.24 9.46 9.70
CA SER A 73 9.93 10.61 10.57
C SER A 73 10.05 11.94 9.85
N GLU A 74 11.05 12.13 8.99
CA GLU A 74 11.25 13.35 8.20
C GLU A 74 10.09 13.60 7.20
N GLU A 75 9.54 12.54 6.55
CA GLU A 75 8.37 12.67 5.67
C GLU A 75 7.12 13.09 6.46
N ILE A 76 6.98 12.60 7.71
CA ILE A 76 5.84 12.90 8.57
C ILE A 76 5.94 14.34 9.11
N LEU A 77 7.13 14.79 9.48
CA LEU A 77 7.38 16.17 9.93
C LEU A 77 7.07 17.19 8.83
N ASP A 78 7.42 16.89 7.59
CA ASP A 78 7.14 17.74 6.43
C ASP A 78 5.66 17.76 6.03
N GLN A 79 4.99 16.60 6.07
CA GLN A 79 3.68 16.38 5.46
C GLN A 79 2.53 16.22 6.47
N GLY A 80 2.83 16.06 7.76
CA GLY A 80 1.82 15.76 8.78
C GLY A 80 1.28 14.32 8.73
N LYS A 81 0.52 13.92 9.76
CA LYS A 81 -0.04 12.57 9.92
C LYS A 81 -1.38 12.36 9.18
N GLY A 82 -2.09 13.43 8.88
CA GLY A 82 -3.47 13.35 8.40
C GLY A 82 -4.50 13.37 9.54
N PRO A 83 -5.81 13.21 9.23
CA PRO A 83 -6.89 13.49 10.17
C PRO A 83 -7.31 12.32 11.06
N LEU A 84 -6.92 11.09 10.78
CA LEU A 84 -7.51 9.88 11.39
C LEU A 84 -7.28 9.77 12.89
N GLU A 85 -6.11 10.22 13.38
CA GLU A 85 -5.83 10.26 14.83
C GLU A 85 -6.85 11.15 15.57
N SER A 86 -7.19 12.32 15.00
CA SER A 86 -8.24 13.20 15.54
C SER A 86 -9.65 12.62 15.42
N MET A 87 -9.83 11.61 14.60
CA MET A 87 -11.08 10.86 14.40
C MET A 87 -11.14 9.57 15.24
N SER A 88 -10.25 9.43 16.21
CA SER A 88 -10.16 8.31 17.16
C SER A 88 -9.62 7.00 16.57
N ALA A 89 -8.87 7.07 15.48
CA ALA A 89 -8.08 5.93 15.02
C ALA A 89 -6.74 5.87 15.75
N ASP A 90 -6.28 4.67 16.06
CA ASP A 90 -4.94 4.44 16.58
C ASP A 90 -3.91 4.71 15.48
N TYR A 91 -2.99 5.63 15.71
CA TYR A 91 -1.91 5.94 14.78
C TYR A 91 -0.65 5.14 15.13
N VAL A 92 -0.15 4.37 14.17
CA VAL A 92 1.07 3.58 14.32
C VAL A 92 2.02 3.91 13.16
N ASN A 93 3.23 4.37 13.49
CA ASN A 93 4.27 4.63 12.50
C ASN A 93 5.24 3.43 12.43
N ILE A 94 5.30 2.80 11.27
CA ILE A 94 6.13 1.61 11.00
C ILE A 94 6.93 1.86 9.72
N PRO A 95 8.07 2.55 9.78
CA PRO A 95 8.86 2.85 8.59
C PRO A 95 9.47 1.58 7.98
N ILE A 96 9.15 1.33 6.71
CA ILE A 96 9.74 0.20 5.95
C ILE A 96 11.20 0.47 5.57
N ILE A 97 11.52 1.73 5.27
CA ILE A 97 12.88 2.17 4.97
C ILE A 97 13.32 3.05 6.13
N PRO A 98 14.35 2.67 6.89
CA PRO A 98 14.82 3.45 8.03
C PRO A 98 15.49 4.76 7.58
N GLU A 99 15.77 5.65 8.53
CA GLU A 99 16.54 6.88 8.28
C GLU A 99 17.88 6.54 7.60
N GLY A 100 18.24 7.33 6.57
CA GLY A 100 19.42 7.06 5.72
C GLY A 100 19.29 5.84 4.80
N GLY A 101 18.24 5.03 4.95
CA GLY A 101 18.05 3.79 4.20
C GLY A 101 17.83 4.01 2.69
N SER A 102 17.30 5.15 2.28
CA SER A 102 17.06 5.43 0.85
C SER A 102 18.36 5.48 0.04
N GLU A 103 19.41 6.12 0.57
CA GLU A 103 20.72 6.18 -0.07
C GLU A 103 21.38 4.79 -0.08
N ARG A 104 21.34 4.07 1.05
CA ARG A 104 21.84 2.69 1.14
C ARG A 104 21.15 1.78 0.13
N LEU A 105 19.82 1.90 -0.02
CA LEU A 105 19.04 1.13 -0.99
C LEU A 105 19.46 1.45 -2.43
N SER A 106 19.67 2.73 -2.76
CA SER A 106 20.13 3.15 -4.09
C SER A 106 21.51 2.60 -4.42
N LYS A 107 22.43 2.59 -3.46
CA LYS A 107 23.76 1.97 -3.62
C LYS A 107 23.67 0.45 -3.79
N LEU A 108 22.80 -0.22 -3.04
CA LEU A 108 22.61 -1.67 -3.10
C LEU A 108 22.04 -2.13 -4.45
N VAL A 109 21.06 -1.41 -4.96
CA VAL A 109 20.31 -1.80 -6.18
C VAL A 109 20.93 -1.22 -7.46
N GLY A 110 21.71 -0.13 -7.33
CA GLY A 110 22.26 0.61 -8.48
C GLY A 110 21.19 1.41 -9.24
N ASP A 111 20.05 1.67 -8.63
CA ASP A 111 18.90 2.36 -9.21
C ASP A 111 18.22 3.25 -8.17
N THR A 112 17.78 4.43 -8.56
CA THR A 112 17.03 5.38 -7.73
C THR A 112 15.54 5.40 -8.04
N GLY A 113 15.13 4.80 -9.15
CA GLY A 113 13.75 4.80 -9.65
C GLY A 113 12.85 3.78 -8.98
N ILE A 114 11.60 3.77 -9.40
CA ILE A 114 10.60 2.78 -9.00
C ILE A 114 10.89 1.49 -9.77
N SER A 115 11.19 0.40 -9.08
CA SER A 115 11.44 -0.89 -9.71
C SER A 115 11.22 -2.06 -8.77
N GLY A 116 10.92 -3.24 -9.31
CA GLY A 116 10.81 -4.47 -8.52
C GLY A 116 12.12 -4.87 -7.84
N LYS A 117 13.26 -4.55 -8.44
CA LYS A 117 14.58 -4.74 -7.81
C LYS A 117 14.76 -3.87 -6.57
N ARG A 118 14.27 -2.63 -6.60
CA ARG A 118 14.30 -1.73 -5.46
C ARG A 118 13.40 -2.23 -4.33
N TYR A 119 12.22 -2.77 -4.66
CA TYR A 119 11.35 -3.39 -3.66
C TYR A 119 12.01 -4.61 -3.02
N LEU A 120 12.62 -5.48 -3.83
CA LEU A 120 13.35 -6.63 -3.32
C LEU A 120 14.53 -6.23 -2.43
N GLY A 121 15.27 -5.19 -2.82
CA GLY A 121 16.36 -4.62 -2.01
C GLY A 121 15.89 -4.04 -0.68
N SER A 122 14.66 -3.52 -0.60
CA SER A 122 14.11 -2.99 0.66
C SER A 122 13.89 -4.06 1.73
N LEU A 123 13.79 -5.33 1.36
CA LEU A 123 13.67 -6.44 2.30
C LEU A 123 14.95 -6.66 3.13
N GLU A 124 16.09 -6.14 2.67
CA GLU A 124 17.37 -6.19 3.38
C GLU A 124 17.44 -5.27 4.63
N PHE A 125 16.44 -4.41 4.85
CA PHE A 125 16.37 -3.59 6.07
C PHE A 125 15.86 -4.35 7.30
N GLY A 126 15.52 -5.60 7.13
CA GLY A 126 15.14 -6.49 8.21
C GLY A 126 13.64 -6.66 8.39
N PRO A 127 13.26 -7.60 9.25
CA PRO A 127 11.89 -8.08 9.35
C PRO A 127 10.99 -7.25 10.26
N GLN A 128 11.54 -6.36 11.10
CA GLN A 128 10.81 -5.78 12.23
C GLN A 128 9.52 -5.09 11.80
N SER A 129 9.58 -4.27 10.76
CA SER A 129 8.39 -3.55 10.25
C SER A 129 7.31 -4.52 9.75
N TRP A 130 7.71 -5.60 9.09
CA TRP A 130 6.75 -6.61 8.62
C TRP A 130 6.11 -7.38 9.77
N LEU A 131 6.89 -7.76 10.79
CA LEU A 131 6.38 -8.42 11.98
C LEU A 131 5.31 -7.59 12.68
N GLU A 132 5.56 -6.29 12.84
CA GLU A 132 4.63 -5.36 13.48
C GLU A 132 3.36 -5.16 12.64
N ILE A 133 3.47 -4.94 11.33
CA ILE A 133 2.32 -4.82 10.42
C ILE A 133 1.42 -6.06 10.51
N PHE A 134 1.99 -7.27 10.40
CA PHE A 134 1.20 -8.50 10.38
C PHE A 134 0.70 -8.89 11.77
N ASP A 135 1.36 -8.48 12.84
CA ASP A 135 0.80 -8.57 14.19
C ASP A 135 -0.47 -7.72 14.34
N ILE A 136 -0.46 -6.47 13.85
CA ILE A 136 -1.64 -5.60 13.83
C ILE A 136 -2.77 -6.23 13.01
N LEU A 137 -2.49 -6.71 11.79
CA LEU A 137 -3.50 -7.29 10.89
C LEU A 137 -4.08 -8.63 11.39
N SER A 138 -3.36 -9.36 12.24
CA SER A 138 -3.85 -10.60 12.85
C SER A 138 -4.93 -10.36 13.92
N LYS A 139 -5.03 -9.15 14.46
CA LYS A 139 -5.93 -8.80 15.57
C LYS A 139 -7.22 -8.15 15.08
N PRO A 140 -8.39 -8.81 15.21
CA PRO A 140 -9.65 -8.29 14.66
C PRO A 140 -10.08 -6.95 15.27
N ASN A 141 -9.65 -6.64 16.50
CA ASN A 141 -9.98 -5.38 17.16
C ASN A 141 -9.31 -4.15 16.52
N ASN A 142 -8.24 -4.35 15.74
CA ASN A 142 -7.55 -3.27 15.03
C ASN A 142 -8.22 -2.91 13.69
N LEU A 143 -9.19 -3.72 13.24
CA LEU A 143 -9.83 -3.56 11.93
C LEU A 143 -11.11 -2.69 12.02
N PRO A 144 -11.41 -1.89 11.02
CA PRO A 144 -10.70 -1.67 9.74
C PRO A 144 -9.37 -0.91 9.88
N VAL A 145 -8.41 -1.21 8.98
CA VAL A 145 -7.15 -0.49 8.91
C VAL A 145 -7.04 0.34 7.63
N VAL A 146 -6.31 1.46 7.69
CA VAL A 146 -5.74 2.11 6.52
C VAL A 146 -4.22 2.03 6.60
N LEU A 147 -3.58 1.57 5.52
CA LEU A 147 -2.14 1.47 5.41
C LEU A 147 -1.65 2.38 4.28
N HIS A 148 -0.67 3.22 4.56
CA HIS A 148 -0.20 4.21 3.60
C HIS A 148 1.31 4.50 3.68
N CYS A 149 1.80 5.09 2.61
CA CYS A 149 3.07 5.82 2.58
C CYS A 149 2.83 7.20 1.97
N THR A 150 3.81 7.82 1.34
CA THR A 150 3.62 9.14 0.69
C THR A 150 2.70 9.05 -0.52
N ALA A 151 2.99 8.19 -1.50
CA ALA A 151 2.20 8.04 -2.72
C ALA A 151 1.20 6.87 -2.69
N GLY A 152 1.24 6.01 -1.68
CA GLY A 152 0.37 4.82 -1.59
C GLY A 152 0.68 3.74 -2.62
N LYS A 153 1.87 3.77 -3.25
CA LYS A 153 2.23 2.88 -4.36
C LYS A 153 3.31 1.86 -4.01
N ASP A 154 4.51 2.28 -3.61
CA ASP A 154 5.69 1.42 -3.45
C ASP A 154 5.65 0.60 -2.16
N ARG A 155 5.94 1.21 -1.01
CA ARG A 155 5.90 0.57 0.33
C ARG A 155 4.54 -0.04 0.62
N THR A 156 3.49 0.70 0.31
CA THR A 156 2.09 0.28 0.41
C THR A 156 1.77 -0.89 -0.53
N GLY A 157 2.30 -0.88 -1.74
CA GLY A 157 2.11 -1.94 -2.73
C GLY A 157 2.72 -3.26 -2.29
N VAL A 158 3.96 -3.23 -1.78
CA VAL A 158 4.64 -4.43 -1.23
C VAL A 158 3.87 -5.00 -0.03
N SER A 159 3.45 -4.13 0.92
CA SER A 159 2.66 -4.56 2.08
C SER A 159 1.34 -5.21 1.67
N THR A 160 0.65 -4.62 0.69
CA THR A 160 -0.61 -5.16 0.14
C THR A 160 -0.37 -6.48 -0.59
N ALA A 161 0.71 -6.61 -1.38
CA ALA A 161 1.05 -7.84 -2.06
C ALA A 161 1.30 -9.00 -1.08
N PHE A 162 1.96 -8.73 0.04
CA PHE A 162 2.16 -9.72 1.10
C PHE A 162 0.82 -10.15 1.74
N LEU A 163 -0.05 -9.19 2.07
CA LEU A 163 -1.38 -9.50 2.62
C LEU A 163 -2.20 -10.35 1.64
N LEU A 164 -2.32 -9.94 0.38
CA LEU A 164 -3.06 -10.68 -0.64
C LEU A 164 -2.48 -12.08 -0.87
N SER A 165 -1.16 -12.25 -0.74
CA SER A 165 -0.51 -13.58 -0.79
C SER A 165 -0.89 -14.46 0.40
N ILE A 166 -0.97 -13.91 1.64
CA ILE A 166 -1.48 -14.63 2.81
C ILE A 166 -2.93 -15.09 2.58
N LEU A 167 -3.74 -14.24 1.95
CA LEU A 167 -5.14 -14.53 1.63
C LEU A 167 -5.31 -15.50 0.43
N ASN A 168 -4.20 -15.98 -0.14
CA ASN A 168 -4.18 -16.89 -1.29
C ASN A 168 -4.84 -16.32 -2.56
N VAL A 169 -4.79 -14.99 -2.73
CA VAL A 169 -5.17 -14.32 -3.99
C VAL A 169 -4.15 -14.69 -5.07
N SER A 170 -4.59 -14.84 -6.32
CA SER A 170 -3.69 -15.20 -7.41
C SER A 170 -2.67 -14.09 -7.68
N ARG A 171 -1.49 -14.48 -8.12
CA ARG A 171 -0.40 -13.56 -8.45
C ARG A 171 -0.82 -12.50 -9.47
N ASP A 172 -1.53 -12.92 -10.52
CA ASP A 172 -2.01 -12.00 -11.56
C ASP A 172 -2.89 -10.88 -10.96
N LEU A 173 -3.79 -11.23 -10.03
CA LEU A 173 -4.63 -10.23 -9.34
C LEU A 173 -3.83 -9.32 -8.41
N ILE A 174 -2.76 -9.82 -7.81
CA ILE A 174 -1.85 -8.98 -6.98
C ILE A 174 -1.10 -7.97 -7.86
N GLU A 175 -0.58 -8.42 -9.00
CA GLU A 175 0.09 -7.55 -9.98
C GLU A 175 -0.88 -6.51 -10.56
N GLU A 176 -2.13 -6.91 -10.83
CA GLU A 176 -3.18 -6.01 -11.30
C GLU A 176 -3.60 -4.98 -10.24
N ASP A 177 -3.81 -5.38 -8.95
CA ASP A 177 -4.09 -4.40 -7.88
C ASP A 177 -3.00 -3.33 -7.79
N TYR A 178 -1.74 -3.71 -7.91
CA TYR A 178 -0.63 -2.76 -7.90
C TYR A 178 -0.74 -1.74 -9.06
N LYS A 179 -1.06 -2.20 -10.28
CA LYS A 179 -1.22 -1.36 -11.47
C LYS A 179 -2.44 -0.44 -11.43
N LEU A 180 -3.44 -0.72 -10.59
CA LEU A 180 -4.57 0.19 -10.39
C LEU A 180 -4.13 1.60 -9.94
N THR A 181 -2.92 1.74 -9.40
CA THR A 181 -2.30 3.03 -9.12
C THR A 181 -2.23 3.94 -10.36
N ASN A 182 -2.05 3.35 -11.55
CA ASN A 182 -2.00 4.09 -12.82
C ASN A 182 -3.34 4.73 -13.22
N LEU A 183 -4.44 4.30 -12.61
CA LEU A 183 -5.77 4.91 -12.83
C LEU A 183 -5.98 6.21 -12.02
N ASP A 184 -5.11 6.49 -11.04
CA ASP A 184 -5.23 7.66 -10.16
C ASP A 184 -4.12 8.72 -10.37
N THR A 185 -3.28 8.55 -11.41
CA THR A 185 -2.12 9.41 -11.67
C THR A 185 -2.49 10.87 -11.95
N GLN A 186 -3.59 11.11 -12.67
CA GLN A 186 -4.11 12.46 -12.93
C GLN A 186 -4.47 13.16 -11.61
N ARG A 187 -5.20 12.47 -10.74
CA ARG A 187 -5.61 12.99 -9.42
C ARG A 187 -4.41 13.28 -8.52
N GLN A 188 -3.39 12.42 -8.57
CA GLN A 188 -2.15 12.68 -7.83
C GLN A 188 -1.42 13.89 -8.37
N ALA A 189 -1.34 14.08 -9.69
CA ALA A 189 -0.75 15.26 -10.29
C ALA A 189 -1.54 16.52 -9.93
N ASP A 190 -2.88 16.48 -10.01
CA ASP A 190 -3.76 17.58 -9.57
C ASP A 190 -3.54 17.93 -8.10
N PHE A 191 -3.45 16.92 -7.24
CA PHE A 191 -3.18 17.11 -5.82
C PHE A 191 -1.86 17.87 -5.60
N ILE A 192 -0.78 17.42 -6.25
CA ILE A 192 0.54 18.04 -6.10
C ILE A 192 0.50 19.48 -6.64
N GLU A 193 0.00 19.68 -7.85
CA GLU A 193 -0.07 21.00 -8.49
C GLU A 193 -0.87 22.01 -7.65
N ASN A 194 -2.01 21.59 -7.10
CA ASN A 194 -2.91 22.47 -6.34
C ASN A 194 -2.49 22.68 -4.87
N THR A 195 -1.64 21.83 -4.30
CA THR A 195 -1.30 21.91 -2.86
C THR A 195 0.13 22.31 -2.57
N VAL A 196 1.10 21.81 -3.33
CA VAL A 196 2.54 22.03 -3.12
C VAL A 196 3.17 22.79 -4.28
N GLY A 197 2.51 22.80 -5.44
CA GLY A 197 3.08 23.27 -6.69
C GLY A 197 3.93 22.19 -7.39
N LEU A 198 4.13 22.38 -8.71
CA LEU A 198 5.01 21.49 -9.46
C LEU A 198 6.47 21.73 -9.06
N PRO A 199 7.29 20.67 -8.93
CA PRO A 199 8.72 20.84 -8.71
C PRO A 199 9.38 21.62 -9.84
N GLU A 200 10.44 22.35 -9.52
CA GLU A 200 11.19 23.11 -10.53
C GLU A 200 11.65 22.21 -11.68
N GLY A 201 11.34 22.62 -12.90
CA GLY A 201 11.66 21.88 -14.12
C GLY A 201 10.72 20.72 -14.47
N PHE A 202 9.67 20.48 -13.68
CA PHE A 202 8.67 19.45 -13.97
C PHE A 202 7.44 20.07 -14.62
N SER A 203 7.00 19.44 -15.71
CA SER A 203 5.67 19.68 -16.29
C SER A 203 4.61 18.83 -15.57
N ARG A 204 3.34 19.14 -15.82
CA ARG A 204 2.22 18.31 -15.35
C ARG A 204 2.31 16.87 -15.89
N ASP A 205 2.73 16.70 -17.14
CA ASP A 205 2.88 15.37 -17.75
C ASP A 205 4.00 14.57 -17.08
N ASP A 206 5.11 15.23 -16.69
CA ASP A 206 6.16 14.60 -15.90
C ASP A 206 5.63 14.13 -14.54
N MET A 207 4.76 14.90 -13.90
CA MET A 207 4.13 14.50 -12.64
C MET A 207 3.18 13.33 -12.80
N ILE A 208 2.38 13.29 -13.87
CA ILE A 208 1.50 12.15 -14.18
C ILE A 208 2.35 10.89 -14.39
N MET A 209 3.45 10.98 -15.12
CA MET A 209 4.38 9.88 -15.35
C MET A 209 5.03 9.42 -14.03
N ALA A 210 5.51 10.35 -13.21
CA ALA A 210 6.12 10.07 -11.91
C ALA A 210 5.12 9.50 -10.89
N ALA A 211 3.83 9.84 -11.00
CA ALA A 211 2.76 9.31 -10.17
C ALA A 211 2.47 7.84 -10.46
N GLY A 212 2.73 7.37 -11.66
CA GLY A 212 2.50 5.99 -12.10
C GLY A 212 3.48 4.98 -11.52
N VAL A 213 3.24 3.73 -11.87
CA VAL A 213 4.10 2.59 -11.56
C VAL A 213 4.46 1.81 -12.83
N PRO A 214 5.68 1.27 -12.93
CA PRO A 214 6.06 0.40 -14.04
C PRO A 214 5.19 -0.87 -14.09
N GLU A 215 4.84 -1.29 -15.29
CA GLU A 215 3.97 -2.45 -15.56
C GLU A 215 4.50 -3.76 -14.97
N ASP A 216 5.83 -3.92 -14.93
CA ASP A 216 6.50 -5.14 -14.50
C ASP A 216 7.07 -5.07 -13.07
N ALA A 217 7.02 -3.92 -12.39
CA ALA A 217 7.69 -3.75 -11.11
C ALA A 217 7.24 -4.78 -10.05
N MET A 218 5.93 -5.00 -9.92
CA MET A 218 5.42 -5.99 -8.97
C MET A 218 5.77 -7.42 -9.41
N LYS A 219 5.73 -7.70 -10.70
CA LYS A 219 6.16 -9.00 -11.25
C LYS A 219 7.62 -9.29 -10.93
N VAL A 220 8.52 -8.36 -11.21
CA VAL A 220 9.97 -8.49 -10.93
C VAL A 220 10.23 -8.67 -9.43
N PHE A 221 9.48 -7.95 -8.59
CA PHE A 221 9.56 -8.11 -7.14
C PHE A 221 9.16 -9.52 -6.70
N LEU A 222 8.01 -10.01 -7.13
CA LEU A 222 7.49 -11.33 -6.76
C LEU A 222 8.38 -12.46 -7.31
N ASP A 223 8.88 -12.34 -8.55
CA ASP A 223 9.87 -13.27 -9.12
C ASP A 223 11.13 -13.35 -8.24
N GLY A 224 11.62 -12.20 -7.78
CA GLY A 224 12.79 -12.13 -6.90
C GLY A 224 12.54 -12.77 -5.52
N VAL A 225 11.34 -12.58 -4.95
CA VAL A 225 10.96 -13.22 -3.69
C VAL A 225 10.83 -14.74 -3.88
N GLU A 226 10.17 -15.19 -4.93
CA GLU A 226 10.04 -16.62 -5.25
C GLU A 226 11.39 -17.29 -5.49
N SER A 227 12.29 -16.62 -6.20
CA SER A 227 13.65 -17.13 -6.46
C SER A 227 14.49 -17.30 -5.19
N ARG A 228 14.34 -16.41 -4.20
CA ARG A 228 15.14 -16.42 -2.97
C ARG A 228 14.55 -17.29 -1.87
N TRP A 229 13.22 -17.32 -1.74
CA TRP A 229 12.50 -17.94 -0.60
C TRP A 229 11.43 -18.94 -1.02
N GLY A 230 11.37 -19.31 -2.30
CA GLY A 230 10.40 -20.25 -2.86
C GLY A 230 8.98 -19.68 -2.99
N SER A 231 8.60 -18.73 -2.18
CA SER A 231 7.30 -18.04 -2.22
C SER A 231 7.29 -16.82 -1.28
N VAL A 232 6.28 -15.95 -1.42
CA VAL A 232 6.02 -14.88 -0.44
C VAL A 232 5.78 -15.46 0.95
N LEU A 233 5.00 -16.55 1.08
CA LEU A 233 4.77 -17.19 2.37
C LEU A 233 6.06 -17.81 2.94
N GLY A 234 6.97 -18.27 2.09
CA GLY A 234 8.30 -18.73 2.47
C GLY A 234 9.10 -17.61 3.13
N TYR A 235 9.18 -16.44 2.47
CA TYR A 235 9.81 -15.25 3.03
C TYR A 235 9.17 -14.83 4.37
N LEU A 236 7.85 -14.72 4.43
CA LEU A 236 7.15 -14.28 5.64
C LEU A 236 7.39 -15.23 6.83
N LYS A 237 7.47 -16.53 6.58
CA LYS A 237 7.84 -17.51 7.62
C LYS A 237 9.27 -17.37 8.07
N GLU A 238 10.21 -17.18 7.13
CA GLU A 238 11.63 -17.03 7.43
C GLU A 238 11.89 -15.82 8.34
N ILE A 239 11.17 -14.71 8.11
CA ILE A 239 11.28 -13.53 8.96
C ILE A 239 10.52 -13.64 10.30
N GLY A 240 9.79 -14.73 10.55
CA GLY A 240 9.17 -15.01 11.85
C GLY A 240 7.66 -14.81 11.92
N ILE A 241 6.95 -14.52 10.81
CA ILE A 241 5.48 -14.49 10.80
C ILE A 241 4.95 -15.91 10.98
N THR A 242 4.24 -16.15 12.08
CA THR A 242 3.80 -17.47 12.46
C THR A 242 2.62 -17.97 11.62
N LYS A 243 2.44 -19.29 11.59
CA LYS A 243 1.25 -19.90 10.96
C LYS A 243 -0.03 -19.39 11.60
N ASP A 244 -0.06 -19.27 12.92
CA ASP A 244 -1.25 -18.82 13.66
C ASP A 244 -1.62 -17.37 13.31
N GLN A 245 -0.63 -16.48 13.13
CA GLN A 245 -0.88 -15.11 12.66
C GLN A 245 -1.45 -15.11 11.23
N MET A 246 -0.90 -15.91 10.31
CA MET A 246 -1.42 -16.01 8.94
C MET A 246 -2.85 -16.58 8.92
N ASP A 247 -3.14 -17.57 9.74
CA ASP A 247 -4.48 -18.16 9.85
C ASP A 247 -5.48 -17.17 10.48
N ALA A 248 -5.09 -16.44 11.50
CA ALA A 248 -5.90 -15.35 12.06
C ALA A 248 -6.23 -14.28 10.99
N ILE A 249 -5.24 -13.87 10.18
CA ILE A 249 -5.46 -12.94 9.06
C ILE A 249 -6.47 -13.51 8.06
N ARG A 250 -6.36 -14.79 7.69
CA ARG A 250 -7.33 -15.44 6.78
C ARG A 250 -8.75 -15.46 7.37
N ILE A 251 -8.88 -15.72 8.67
CA ILE A 251 -10.17 -15.71 9.37
C ILE A 251 -10.76 -14.29 9.38
N ASN A 252 -9.94 -13.29 9.65
CA ASN A 252 -10.38 -11.90 9.71
C ASN A 252 -10.85 -11.40 8.34
N PHE A 253 -10.09 -11.67 7.28
CA PHE A 253 -10.23 -11.03 5.98
C PHE A 253 -10.97 -11.85 4.90
N LEU A 254 -11.26 -13.13 5.10
CA LEU A 254 -11.93 -13.98 4.10
C LEU A 254 -13.35 -14.37 4.55
N GLU A 255 -14.29 -14.32 3.58
CA GLU A 255 -15.66 -14.85 3.67
C GLU A 255 -15.92 -15.94 2.64
#